data_13401f63a4339131c0b3cb85896e7809
#
_entry.id   13401f63a4339131c0b3cb85896e7809
#
_cell.length_a   1.000
_cell.length_b   1.000
_cell.length_c   1.000
_cell.angle_alpha   90.00
_cell.angle_beta   90.00
_cell.angle_gamma   90.00
#
_symmetry.space_group_name_H-M   'P 1'
#
loop_
_entity.id
_entity.type
_entity.pdbx_description
1 polymer ?
#
loop_
_entity_poly.entity_id
_entity_poly.type
_entity_poly.pdbx_seq_one_letter_code
_entity_poly.pdbx_strand_id
1 'polypeptide(L)'
;MNEHTLRVLEFDKVVNIVAGYAATEAGRAAVSRMLPAADRETVQARLSETGEFTQILRRGENPPFDGVLDVGQTIEKLSVAGSMLTPSELLHTATTLAAARRIKRFFQQFEGTGIDTRGAAPRLCLKAAAIRPLKQIEDAVFS
;
A
#
# COMPACT_ATOMS: atom_id res chain seq x y z
N MET A 1 -13.75 -21.16 5.05
CA MET A 1 -12.66 -22.16 5.13
C MET A 1 -12.24 -22.21 6.60
N ASN A 2 -12.11 -23.40 7.19
CA ASN A 2 -11.77 -23.51 8.61
C ASN A 2 -10.24 -23.53 8.81
N GLU A 3 -9.80 -23.32 10.04
CA GLU A 3 -8.38 -23.25 10.41
C GLU A 3 -7.64 -24.58 10.13
N HIS A 4 -8.32 -25.72 10.32
CA HIS A 4 -7.76 -27.03 10.01
C HIS A 4 -7.42 -27.17 8.50
N THR A 5 -8.31 -26.73 7.62
CA THR A 5 -8.09 -26.76 6.17
C THR A 5 -6.89 -25.89 5.77
N LEU A 6 -6.77 -24.70 6.35
CA LEU A 6 -5.63 -23.80 6.08
C LEU A 6 -4.29 -24.44 6.48
N ARG A 7 -4.28 -25.12 7.61
CA ARG A 7 -3.08 -25.83 8.09
C ARG A 7 -2.71 -27.02 7.22
N VAL A 8 -3.70 -27.82 6.79
CA VAL A 8 -3.45 -28.97 5.89
C VAL A 8 -2.93 -28.51 4.53
N LEU A 9 -3.40 -27.36 4.03
CA LEU A 9 -2.94 -26.75 2.78
C LEU A 9 -1.63 -25.95 2.94
N GLU A 10 -1.03 -25.92 4.14
CA GLU A 10 0.17 -25.17 4.45
C GLU A 10 0.08 -23.69 4.02
N PHE A 11 -1.11 -23.10 4.19
CA PHE A 11 -1.39 -21.73 3.74
C PHE A 11 -0.48 -20.68 4.39
N ASP A 12 -0.04 -20.92 5.61
CA ASP A 12 0.97 -20.13 6.33
C ASP A 12 2.29 -20.05 5.58
N LYS A 13 2.75 -21.14 4.97
CA LYS A 13 3.96 -21.14 4.13
C LYS A 13 3.79 -20.26 2.90
N VAL A 14 2.62 -20.31 2.25
CA VAL A 14 2.32 -19.45 1.11
C VAL A 14 2.32 -17.98 1.52
N VAL A 15 1.67 -17.65 2.64
CA VAL A 15 1.64 -16.28 3.19
C VAL A 15 3.06 -15.78 3.49
N ASN A 16 3.91 -16.61 4.10
CA ASN A 16 5.29 -16.25 4.41
C ASN A 16 6.13 -15.99 3.15
N ILE A 17 5.96 -16.80 2.10
CA ILE A 17 6.63 -16.58 0.81
C ILE A 17 6.19 -15.26 0.20
N VAL A 18 4.88 -14.98 0.16
CA VAL A 18 4.34 -13.73 -0.40
C VAL A 18 4.79 -12.53 0.43
N ALA A 19 4.81 -12.64 1.76
CA ALA A 19 5.30 -11.59 2.65
C ALA A 19 6.76 -11.22 2.40
N GLY A 20 7.58 -12.19 1.97
CA GLY A 20 8.98 -11.97 1.59
C GLY A 20 9.16 -11.06 0.37
N TYR A 21 8.14 -10.92 -0.49
CA TYR A 21 8.14 -10.02 -1.64
C TYR A 21 7.57 -8.63 -1.34
N ALA A 22 7.08 -8.39 -0.12
CA ALA A 22 6.53 -7.08 0.23
C ALA A 22 7.61 -6.00 0.27
N ALA A 23 7.40 -4.92 -0.47
CA ALA A 23 8.34 -3.81 -0.56
C ALA A 23 8.36 -2.92 0.70
N THR A 24 7.34 -3.02 1.56
CA THR A 24 7.20 -2.19 2.77
C THR A 24 6.82 -3.03 3.99
N GLU A 25 7.17 -2.58 5.18
CA GLU A 25 6.78 -3.21 6.45
C GLU A 25 5.24 -3.29 6.59
N ALA A 26 4.52 -2.22 6.28
CA ALA A 26 3.06 -2.20 6.30
C ALA A 26 2.46 -3.22 5.31
N GLY A 27 3.06 -3.35 4.12
CA GLY A 27 2.69 -4.37 3.13
C GLY A 27 2.92 -5.78 3.66
N ARG A 28 4.07 -6.03 4.28
CA ARG A 28 4.41 -7.32 4.90
C ARG A 28 3.42 -7.68 6.00
N ALA A 29 3.12 -6.73 6.89
CA ALA A 29 2.14 -6.92 7.96
C ALA A 29 0.73 -7.19 7.41
N ALA A 30 0.33 -6.54 6.30
CA ALA A 30 -0.94 -6.78 5.65
C ALA A 30 -1.02 -8.19 5.06
N VAL A 31 0.03 -8.65 4.37
CA VAL A 31 0.11 -10.02 3.82
C VAL A 31 0.08 -11.06 4.93
N SER A 32 0.81 -10.85 6.03
CA SER A 32 0.86 -11.81 7.16
C SER A 32 -0.51 -12.02 7.82
N ARG A 33 -1.43 -11.07 7.68
CA ARG A 33 -2.82 -11.16 8.17
C ARG A 33 -3.81 -11.57 7.09
N MET A 34 -3.34 -11.89 5.89
CA MET A 34 -4.20 -12.25 4.77
C MET A 34 -4.89 -13.60 5.01
N LEU A 35 -6.19 -13.61 4.77
CA LEU A 35 -7.00 -14.82 4.79
C LEU A 35 -7.67 -15.00 3.42
N PRO A 36 -7.93 -16.25 3.02
CA PRO A 36 -8.71 -16.54 1.82
C PRO A 36 -10.12 -15.96 1.92
N ALA A 37 -10.58 -15.31 0.87
CA ALA A 37 -11.96 -14.89 0.75
C ALA A 37 -12.80 -15.99 0.11
N ALA A 38 -14.04 -16.15 0.58
CA ALA A 38 -14.99 -17.12 0.04
C ALA A 38 -16.03 -16.49 -0.89
N ASP A 39 -16.27 -15.20 -0.74
CA ASP A 39 -17.24 -14.52 -1.61
C ASP A 39 -16.62 -14.13 -2.96
N ARG A 40 -17.43 -14.32 -4.00
CA ARG A 40 -16.98 -14.10 -5.39
C ARG A 40 -16.57 -12.68 -5.68
N GLU A 41 -17.27 -11.71 -5.12
CA GLU A 41 -17.04 -10.29 -5.40
C GLU A 41 -15.69 -9.84 -4.85
N THR A 42 -15.40 -10.17 -3.60
CA THR A 42 -14.10 -9.87 -2.96
C THR A 42 -12.95 -10.56 -3.70
N VAL A 43 -13.12 -11.84 -4.08
CA VAL A 43 -12.08 -12.57 -4.83
C VAL A 43 -11.83 -11.89 -6.17
N GLN A 44 -12.89 -11.58 -6.92
CA GLN A 44 -12.77 -10.92 -8.24
C GLN A 44 -12.11 -9.54 -8.12
N ALA A 45 -12.45 -8.78 -7.08
CA ALA A 45 -11.84 -7.47 -6.83
C ALA A 45 -10.33 -7.58 -6.58
N ARG A 46 -9.91 -8.50 -5.71
CA ARG A 46 -8.49 -8.72 -5.39
C ARG A 46 -7.70 -9.23 -6.60
N LEU A 47 -8.27 -10.16 -7.37
CA LEU A 47 -7.63 -10.65 -8.59
C LEU A 47 -7.48 -9.56 -9.65
N SER A 48 -8.50 -8.68 -9.80
CA SER A 48 -8.41 -7.54 -10.72
C SER A 48 -7.32 -6.56 -10.32
N GLU A 49 -7.21 -6.22 -9.03
CA GLU A 49 -6.14 -5.36 -8.52
C GLU A 49 -4.75 -5.96 -8.75
N THR A 50 -4.60 -7.25 -8.50
CA THR A 50 -3.35 -7.98 -8.76
C THR A 50 -3.02 -7.98 -10.26
N GLY A 51 -4.02 -8.18 -11.12
CA GLY A 51 -3.88 -8.12 -12.56
C GLY A 51 -3.43 -6.74 -13.07
N GLU A 52 -4.07 -5.67 -12.58
CA GLU A 52 -3.69 -4.28 -12.88
C GLU A 52 -2.22 -4.03 -12.51
N PHE A 53 -1.82 -4.39 -11.28
CA PHE A 53 -0.47 -4.20 -10.81
C PHE A 53 0.57 -5.01 -11.63
N THR A 54 0.22 -6.25 -11.96
CA THR A 54 1.07 -7.11 -12.81
C THR A 54 1.31 -6.49 -14.19
N GLN A 55 0.28 -5.85 -14.78
CA GLN A 55 0.42 -5.17 -16.06
C GLN A 55 1.35 -3.94 -15.97
N ILE A 56 1.29 -3.17 -14.86
CA ILE A 56 2.20 -2.05 -14.61
C ILE A 56 3.64 -2.55 -14.56
N LEU A 57 3.92 -3.59 -13.78
CA LEU A 57 5.26 -4.16 -13.66
C LEU A 57 5.78 -4.73 -14.98
N ARG A 58 4.93 -5.38 -15.80
CA ARG A 58 5.30 -5.92 -17.12
C ARG A 58 5.70 -4.84 -18.12
N ARG A 59 5.30 -3.60 -17.91
CA ARG A 59 5.73 -2.43 -18.72
C ARG A 59 7.07 -1.88 -18.27
N GLY A 60 7.69 -2.46 -17.25
CA GLY A 60 8.93 -1.95 -16.66
C GLY A 60 8.71 -0.77 -15.71
N GLU A 61 7.46 -0.45 -15.38
CA GLU A 61 7.13 0.61 -14.45
C GLU A 61 7.23 0.10 -13.00
N ASN A 62 7.93 0.84 -12.15
CA ASN A 62 8.11 0.49 -10.74
C ASN A 62 7.46 1.55 -9.85
N PRO A 63 6.41 1.21 -9.09
CA PRO A 63 5.82 2.14 -8.12
C PRO A 63 6.84 2.58 -7.06
N PRO A 64 6.93 3.88 -6.75
CA PRO A 64 7.94 4.42 -5.84
C PRO A 64 7.55 4.20 -4.36
N PHE A 65 7.69 2.97 -3.87
CA PHE A 65 7.42 2.63 -2.47
C PHE A 65 8.54 3.01 -1.51
N ASP A 66 9.68 3.48 -2.02
CA ASP A 66 10.80 3.93 -1.19
C ASP A 66 10.37 5.08 -0.26
N GLY A 67 10.73 4.96 1.02
CA GLY A 67 10.39 5.94 2.03
C GLY A 67 9.00 5.77 2.66
N VAL A 68 8.27 4.70 2.30
CA VAL A 68 7.07 4.30 3.06
C VAL A 68 7.54 3.55 4.31
N LEU A 69 7.58 4.26 5.43
CA LEU A 69 7.96 3.73 6.74
C LEU A 69 6.72 3.39 7.55
N ASP A 70 6.87 2.52 8.55
CA ASP A 70 5.79 2.27 9.50
C ASP A 70 5.70 3.44 10.49
N VAL A 71 4.62 4.18 10.39
CA VAL A 71 4.29 5.31 11.28
C VAL A 71 3.09 5.01 12.19
N GLY A 72 2.66 3.75 12.27
CA GLY A 72 1.49 3.35 13.04
C GLY A 72 1.58 3.77 14.50
N GLN A 73 2.66 3.41 15.18
CA GLN A 73 2.89 3.80 16.58
C GLN A 73 2.97 5.32 16.77
N THR A 74 3.54 6.03 15.80
CA THR A 74 3.63 7.51 15.82
C THR A 74 2.22 8.14 15.76
N ILE A 75 1.34 7.59 14.95
CA ILE A 75 -0.06 8.05 14.83
C ILE A 75 -0.82 7.75 16.13
N GLU A 76 -0.65 6.57 16.70
CA GLU A 76 -1.26 6.19 17.98
C GLU A 76 -0.80 7.14 19.12
N LYS A 77 0.50 7.45 19.16
CA LYS A 77 1.06 8.40 20.12
C LYS A 77 0.43 9.79 19.98
N LEU A 78 0.22 10.28 18.75
CA LEU A 78 -0.41 11.58 18.49
C LEU A 78 -1.87 11.66 18.92
N SER A 79 -2.56 10.53 19.07
CA SER A 79 -3.95 10.52 19.57
C SER A 79 -4.04 10.86 21.08
N VAL A 80 -2.92 10.86 21.80
CA VAL A 80 -2.85 11.21 23.22
C VAL A 80 -2.59 12.71 23.35
N ALA A 81 -3.48 13.43 24.00
CA ALA A 81 -3.33 14.87 24.23
C ALA A 81 -2.06 15.19 25.02
N GLY A 82 -1.29 16.17 24.54
CA GLY A 82 -0.02 16.57 25.15
C GLY A 82 1.19 15.71 24.75
N SER A 83 1.02 14.70 23.89
CA SER A 83 2.14 13.95 23.35
C SER A 83 2.98 14.81 22.40
N MET A 84 4.28 14.54 22.36
CA MET A 84 5.21 15.19 21.46
C MET A 84 5.98 14.14 20.66
N LEU A 85 6.20 14.42 19.38
CA LEU A 85 7.04 13.57 18.54
C LEU A 85 8.51 13.93 18.70
N THR A 86 9.36 12.93 18.68
CA THR A 86 10.80 13.11 18.55
C THR A 86 11.16 13.58 17.14
N PRO A 87 12.33 14.20 16.93
CA PRO A 87 12.79 14.59 15.60
C PRO A 87 12.82 13.42 14.60
N SER A 88 13.18 12.22 15.06
CA SER A 88 13.17 11.00 14.21
C SER A 88 11.76 10.61 13.80
N GLU A 89 10.79 10.62 14.71
CA GLU A 89 9.38 10.33 14.42
C GLU A 89 8.79 11.36 13.44
N LEU A 90 9.14 12.64 13.58
CA LEU A 90 8.74 13.69 12.64
C LEU A 90 9.33 13.44 11.25
N LEU A 91 10.63 13.14 11.17
CA LEU A 91 11.29 12.85 9.89
C LEU A 91 10.70 11.62 9.20
N HIS A 92 10.45 10.53 9.94
CA HIS A 92 9.82 9.32 9.41
C HIS A 92 8.42 9.61 8.87
N THR A 93 7.63 10.42 9.60
CA THR A 93 6.29 10.84 9.19
C THR A 93 6.33 11.64 7.90
N ALA A 94 7.17 12.69 7.84
CA ALA A 94 7.31 13.53 6.66
C ALA A 94 7.81 12.73 5.45
N THR A 95 8.77 11.81 5.63
CA THR A 95 9.26 10.92 4.57
C THR A 95 8.15 10.04 4.03
N THR A 96 7.32 9.46 4.91
CA THR A 96 6.18 8.64 4.51
C THR A 96 5.11 9.46 3.78
N LEU A 97 4.82 10.69 4.21
CA LEU A 97 3.89 11.59 3.51
C LEU A 97 4.40 11.94 2.11
N ALA A 98 5.69 12.24 1.98
CA ALA A 98 6.31 12.51 0.69
C ALA A 98 6.26 11.27 -0.24
N ALA A 99 6.49 10.07 0.30
CA ALA A 99 6.35 8.82 -0.44
C ALA A 99 4.89 8.60 -0.89
N ALA A 100 3.91 8.79 -0.01
CA ALA A 100 2.49 8.66 -0.33
C ALA A 100 2.08 9.62 -1.47
N ARG A 101 2.57 10.86 -1.46
CA ARG A 101 2.34 11.83 -2.54
C ARG A 101 2.97 11.38 -3.86
N ARG A 102 4.17 10.77 -3.86
CA ARG A 102 4.81 10.20 -5.06
C ARG A 102 4.01 9.03 -5.61
N ILE A 103 3.55 8.14 -4.73
CA ILE A 103 2.70 6.99 -5.09
C ILE A 103 1.41 7.47 -5.76
N LYS A 104 0.72 8.46 -5.17
CA LYS A 104 -0.48 9.05 -5.79
C LYS A 104 -0.20 9.55 -7.21
N ARG A 105 0.86 10.34 -7.39
CA ARG A 105 1.24 10.89 -8.69
C ARG A 105 1.58 9.77 -9.68
N PHE A 106 2.27 8.73 -9.22
CA PHE A 106 2.60 7.58 -10.05
C PHE A 106 1.35 6.91 -10.62
N PHE A 107 0.34 6.63 -9.77
CA PHE A 107 -0.87 5.98 -10.26
C PHE A 107 -1.76 6.88 -11.12
N GLN A 108 -1.70 8.20 -10.97
CA GLN A 108 -2.45 9.13 -11.81
C GLN A 108 -2.11 9.01 -13.30
N GLN A 109 -0.90 8.61 -13.68
CA GLN A 109 -0.53 8.39 -15.08
C GLN A 109 -1.27 7.20 -15.74
N PHE A 110 -1.87 6.31 -14.94
CA PHE A 110 -2.65 5.16 -15.41
C PHE A 110 -4.16 5.41 -15.36
N GLU A 111 -4.59 6.63 -15.04
CA GLU A 111 -5.97 7.06 -15.19
C GLU A 111 -6.29 7.13 -16.68
N GLY A 112 -6.85 6.04 -17.22
CA GLY A 112 -7.13 5.92 -18.65
C GLY A 112 -8.25 6.85 -19.07
N THR A 113 -7.89 7.90 -19.80
CA THR A 113 -8.81 8.71 -20.58
C THR A 113 -8.63 8.36 -22.04
N GLY A 114 -9.36 7.39 -22.57
CA GLY A 114 -9.36 7.17 -24.02
C GLY A 114 -9.26 5.71 -24.48
N ILE A 115 -9.20 5.55 -25.78
CA ILE A 115 -9.34 4.34 -26.59
C ILE A 115 -8.31 3.23 -26.29
N ASP A 116 -7.22 3.52 -25.60
CA ASP A 116 -6.21 2.53 -25.24
C ASP A 116 -6.32 2.11 -23.76
N THR A 117 -7.29 1.26 -23.49
CA THR A 117 -7.52 0.66 -22.16
C THR A 117 -6.48 -0.40 -21.79
N ARG A 118 -5.51 -0.69 -22.66
CA ARG A 118 -4.48 -1.74 -22.46
C ARG A 118 -3.47 -1.45 -21.35
N GLY A 119 -3.69 -0.45 -20.56
CA GLY A 119 -2.84 -0.10 -19.44
C GLY A 119 -3.53 0.64 -18.33
N ALA A 120 -4.85 0.74 -18.40
CA ALA A 120 -5.63 1.34 -17.34
C ALA A 120 -5.58 0.46 -16.07
N ALA A 121 -5.38 1.11 -14.93
CA ALA A 121 -5.41 0.48 -13.61
C ALA A 121 -6.49 1.16 -12.75
N PRO A 122 -7.79 1.07 -13.13
CA PRO A 122 -8.84 1.89 -12.54
C PRO A 122 -9.01 1.64 -11.04
N ARG A 123 -8.83 0.42 -10.57
CA ARG A 123 -8.96 0.10 -9.13
C ARG A 123 -7.79 0.65 -8.32
N LEU A 124 -6.57 0.53 -8.85
CA LEU A 124 -5.38 1.07 -8.20
C LEU A 124 -5.39 2.61 -8.22
N CYS A 125 -5.82 3.23 -9.31
CA CYS A 125 -6.01 4.67 -9.40
C CYS A 125 -7.04 5.17 -8.39
N LEU A 126 -8.17 4.48 -8.24
CA LEU A 126 -9.19 4.82 -7.24
C LEU A 126 -8.62 4.76 -5.81
N LYS A 127 -7.84 3.72 -5.49
CA LYS A 127 -7.16 3.62 -4.19
C LYS A 127 -6.15 4.74 -3.99
N ALA A 128 -5.35 5.05 -5.01
CA ALA A 128 -4.39 6.13 -4.94
C ALA A 128 -5.05 7.52 -4.83
N ALA A 129 -6.22 7.72 -5.44
CA ALA A 129 -7.00 8.95 -5.33
C ALA A 129 -7.39 9.27 -3.89
N ALA A 130 -7.63 8.23 -3.06
CA ALA A 130 -7.95 8.39 -1.64
C ALA A 130 -6.78 8.96 -0.81
N ILE A 131 -5.55 8.90 -1.31
CA ILE A 131 -4.38 9.48 -0.63
C ILE A 131 -4.54 11.02 -0.64
N ARG A 132 -4.51 11.63 0.54
CA ARG A 132 -4.52 13.10 0.70
C ARG A 132 -3.09 13.59 0.90
N PRO A 133 -2.51 14.35 -0.04
CA PRO A 133 -1.20 14.96 0.15
C PRO A 133 -1.24 15.98 1.29
N LEU A 134 -0.29 15.90 2.21
CA LEU A 134 -0.15 16.82 3.34
C LEU A 134 1.15 17.61 3.21
N LYS A 135 1.33 18.28 2.07
CA LYS A 135 2.56 19.00 1.73
C LYS A 135 2.98 20.04 2.77
N GLN A 136 2.01 20.68 3.44
CA GLN A 136 2.30 21.64 4.49
C GLN A 136 3.10 21.02 5.66
N ILE A 137 2.81 19.78 6.02
CA ILE A 137 3.53 19.04 7.06
C ILE A 137 4.90 18.64 6.54
N GLU A 138 5.01 18.16 5.29
CA GLU A 138 6.28 17.84 4.66
C GLU A 138 7.21 19.06 4.67
N ASP A 139 6.73 20.21 4.18
CA ASP A 139 7.50 21.44 4.08
C ASP A 139 7.93 21.97 5.48
N ALA A 140 7.07 21.84 6.49
CA ALA A 140 7.38 22.26 7.85
C ALA A 140 8.47 21.41 8.53
N VAL A 141 8.65 20.17 8.13
CA VAL A 141 9.66 19.25 8.70
C VAL A 141 10.97 19.31 7.91
N PHE A 142 10.92 19.53 6.59
CA PHE A 142 12.11 19.58 5.74
C PHE A 142 12.70 20.97 5.55
N SER A 143 12.05 22.05 6.05
CA SER A 143 12.58 23.43 6.03
C SER A 143 13.57 23.65 7.16
#